data_b4304ea687ae9e9f757ef94655ab4b91
#
_entry.id   b4304ea687ae9e9f757ef94655ab4b91
#
_cell.length_a   1.000
_cell.length_b   1.000
_cell.length_c   1.000
_cell.angle_alpha   90.00
_cell.angle_beta   90.00
_cell.angle_gamma   90.00
#
_symmetry.space_group_name_H-M   'P 1'
#
loop_
_entity.id
_entity.type
_entity.pdbx_description
1 polymer ?
#
loop_
_entity_poly.entity_id
_entity_poly.type
_entity_poly.pdbx_seq_one_letter_code
_entity_poly.pdbx_strand_id
1 'polypeptide(L)'
;RSDRGDRLALAIRIVTAPRRYIQPWYLAYLLLGIVTAGLLPVLLPLTVEALSHRLSAVAYVMGAYNFGLLTSPLWGMLAERVKAYHNLFLGSFLLTAAGIVGMLLLRELPSWLVSAFALGAGSGGAATLATLFIVDFEVQAEWEARIGWLQSFNASGQVVGLMLAAAFSGGDSAVALWVCVAILLLAMAVGGISLPLSKSARLAGAASQQPHLHLNMQLFAIFPKLSVPSGVGLHFYHLNLAGLRGLPQAVGTPFGRFLLSWFALAFAVAAFFAYFPLMLSESYNIAPHTTAMIYAATSAVGIALYVLTSHLTARYGPGRVYLSGLALRIIGFGLLLVPFLTSIESRSLFGAAGFSLIVIAWPLLSVSGTDLGVRLTPFSEGAAVGLLNAALALATAVGVVFAGLLVARSGYETIPATALAGLVASLLLGISTWTQSRGAPDC
;
A
#
# COMPACT_ATOMS: atom_id res chain seq x y z
N ARG A 1 33.67 -3.25 7.85
CA ARG A 1 33.48 -2.35 9.02
C ARG A 1 33.29 -0.88 8.60
N SER A 2 33.89 -0.42 7.50
CA SER A 2 33.75 0.97 7.02
C SER A 2 32.32 1.28 6.55
N ASP A 3 31.69 0.39 5.81
CA ASP A 3 30.36 0.56 5.24
C ASP A 3 29.23 0.74 6.31
N ARG A 4 29.38 0.14 7.49
CA ARG A 4 28.43 0.36 8.61
C ARG A 4 28.53 1.76 9.24
N GLY A 5 29.76 2.31 9.32
CA GLY A 5 29.99 3.64 9.85
C GLY A 5 29.40 4.73 8.94
N ASP A 6 29.56 4.56 7.63
CA ASP A 6 29.08 5.50 6.63
C ASP A 6 27.54 5.49 6.54
N ARG A 7 26.89 4.33 6.64
CA ARG A 7 25.43 4.22 6.70
C ARG A 7 24.83 4.83 7.97
N LEU A 8 25.48 4.68 9.12
CA LEU A 8 25.05 5.30 10.38
C LEU A 8 25.20 6.82 10.33
N ALA A 9 26.32 7.31 9.80
CA ALA A 9 26.56 8.73 9.60
C ALA A 9 25.55 9.35 8.60
N LEU A 10 25.19 8.63 7.54
CA LEU A 10 24.15 9.04 6.59
C LEU A 10 22.79 9.10 7.27
N ALA A 11 22.40 8.07 8.04
CA ALA A 11 21.14 8.05 8.76
C ALA A 11 21.02 9.21 9.77
N ILE A 12 22.10 9.51 10.50
CA ILE A 12 22.17 10.66 11.42
C ILE A 12 22.02 11.98 10.65
N ARG A 13 22.70 12.14 9.51
CA ARG A 13 22.59 13.35 8.67
C ARG A 13 21.18 13.55 8.09
N ILE A 14 20.50 12.48 7.71
CA ILE A 14 19.11 12.52 7.21
C ILE A 14 18.16 13.10 8.25
N VAL A 15 18.34 12.70 9.54
CA VAL A 15 17.51 13.17 10.64
C VAL A 15 17.91 14.58 11.13
N THR A 16 19.21 14.90 11.11
CA THR A 16 19.72 16.19 11.66
C THR A 16 19.66 17.35 10.66
N ALA A 17 19.59 17.07 9.35
CA ALA A 17 19.49 18.11 8.32
C ALA A 17 18.30 17.88 7.36
N PRO A 18 17.05 17.81 7.85
CA PRO A 18 15.87 17.45 7.04
C PRO A 18 15.62 18.43 5.89
N ARG A 19 15.94 19.73 6.08
CA ARG A 19 15.75 20.77 5.05
C ARG A 19 16.47 20.50 3.73
N ARG A 20 17.51 19.67 3.72
CA ARG A 20 18.24 19.31 2.51
C ARG A 20 17.44 18.32 1.64
N TYR A 21 16.67 17.45 2.26
CA TYR A 21 15.99 16.32 1.62
C TYR A 21 14.50 16.57 1.37
N ILE A 22 13.90 17.51 2.10
CA ILE A 22 12.48 17.87 1.98
C ILE A 22 12.32 18.93 0.89
N GLN A 23 11.37 18.67 -0.02
CA GLN A 23 10.98 19.63 -1.06
C GLN A 23 9.53 20.09 -0.84
N PRO A 24 9.18 21.35 -1.23
CA PRO A 24 7.85 21.90 -0.99
C PRO A 24 6.72 21.06 -1.59
N TRP A 25 6.93 20.41 -2.73
CA TRP A 25 5.92 19.58 -3.39
C TRP A 25 5.59 18.27 -2.62
N TYR A 26 6.39 17.87 -1.61
CA TYR A 26 6.02 16.76 -0.73
C TYR A 26 4.73 17.04 0.02
N LEU A 27 4.37 18.32 0.21
CA LEU A 27 3.07 18.70 0.77
C LEU A 27 1.91 18.25 -0.11
N ALA A 28 2.05 18.26 -1.44
CA ALA A 28 1.04 17.70 -2.34
C ALA A 28 0.85 16.19 -2.11
N TYR A 29 1.94 15.48 -1.83
CA TYR A 29 1.89 14.05 -1.54
C TYR A 29 1.32 13.75 -0.14
N LEU A 30 1.55 14.62 0.84
CA LEU A 30 0.87 14.58 2.14
C LEU A 30 -0.65 14.74 1.95
N LEU A 31 -1.09 15.74 1.18
CA LEU A 31 -2.51 15.98 0.89
C LEU A 31 -3.14 14.78 0.16
N LEU A 32 -2.41 14.14 -0.76
CA LEU A 32 -2.84 12.88 -1.37
C LEU A 32 -3.04 11.80 -0.31
N GLY A 33 -2.09 11.65 0.63
CA GLY A 33 -2.16 10.70 1.74
C GLY A 33 -3.38 10.93 2.65
N ILE A 34 -3.74 12.19 2.91
CA ILE A 34 -4.97 12.53 3.66
C ILE A 34 -6.19 11.90 2.98
N VAL A 35 -6.30 12.01 1.66
CA VAL A 35 -7.45 11.51 0.93
C VAL A 35 -7.36 10.00 0.72
N THR A 36 -6.31 9.51 0.06
CA THR A 36 -6.27 8.13 -0.45
C THR A 36 -5.92 7.09 0.61
N ALA A 37 -5.09 7.44 1.58
CA ALA A 37 -4.70 6.53 2.65
C ALA A 37 -5.49 6.76 3.96
N GLY A 38 -6.05 7.96 4.15
CA GLY A 38 -6.79 8.33 5.36
C GLY A 38 -8.30 8.31 5.18
N LEU A 39 -8.85 9.26 4.44
CA LEU A 39 -10.31 9.46 4.33
C LEU A 39 -11.01 8.33 3.57
N LEU A 40 -10.55 7.99 2.37
CA LEU A 40 -11.23 7.05 1.49
C LEU A 40 -11.34 5.62 2.05
N PRO A 41 -10.34 5.03 2.72
CA PRO A 41 -10.49 3.69 3.26
C PRO A 41 -11.62 3.54 4.28
N VAL A 42 -12.00 4.63 4.94
CA VAL A 42 -13.12 4.66 5.90
C VAL A 42 -14.41 5.09 5.22
N LEU A 43 -14.39 6.22 4.51
CA LEU A 43 -15.60 6.85 3.98
C LEU A 43 -16.17 6.13 2.77
N LEU A 44 -15.31 5.58 1.89
CA LEU A 44 -15.78 4.98 0.64
C LEU A 44 -16.68 3.76 0.86
N PRO A 45 -16.29 2.75 1.69
CA PRO A 45 -17.17 1.63 2.00
C PRO A 45 -18.49 2.06 2.67
N LEU A 46 -18.42 3.00 3.62
CA LEU A 46 -19.60 3.52 4.33
C LEU A 46 -20.55 4.23 3.37
N THR A 47 -20.03 5.08 2.47
CA THR A 47 -20.85 5.82 1.50
C THR A 47 -21.51 4.88 0.51
N VAL A 48 -20.78 3.91 -0.02
CA VAL A 48 -21.32 2.95 -0.99
C VAL A 48 -22.39 2.06 -0.35
N GLU A 49 -22.19 1.64 0.88
CA GLU A 49 -23.21 0.87 1.63
C GLU A 49 -24.45 1.72 1.88
N ALA A 50 -24.29 2.93 2.43
CA ALA A 50 -25.41 3.83 2.74
C ALA A 50 -26.26 4.19 1.51
N LEU A 51 -25.66 4.29 0.31
CA LEU A 51 -26.37 4.63 -0.92
C LEU A 51 -26.93 3.42 -1.66
N SER A 52 -26.28 2.28 -1.60
CA SER A 52 -26.68 1.08 -2.35
C SER A 52 -27.51 0.10 -1.54
N HIS A 53 -27.37 0.12 -0.21
CA HIS A 53 -27.90 -0.89 0.71
C HIS A 53 -27.52 -2.33 0.31
N ARG A 54 -26.34 -2.49 -0.34
CA ARG A 54 -25.85 -3.78 -0.84
C ARG A 54 -24.37 -3.95 -0.54
N LEU A 55 -24.04 -4.91 0.29
CA LEU A 55 -22.62 -5.25 0.61
C LEU A 55 -21.81 -5.66 -0.62
N SER A 56 -22.45 -6.31 -1.61
CA SER A 56 -21.78 -6.66 -2.87
C SER A 56 -21.34 -5.42 -3.67
N ALA A 57 -22.08 -4.31 -3.60
CA ALA A 57 -21.69 -3.08 -4.27
C ALA A 57 -20.39 -2.50 -3.68
N VAL A 58 -20.19 -2.61 -2.36
CA VAL A 58 -18.93 -2.22 -1.70
C VAL A 58 -17.76 -3.03 -2.27
N ALA A 59 -17.92 -4.36 -2.41
CA ALA A 59 -16.90 -5.21 -3.01
C ALA A 59 -16.53 -4.80 -4.42
N TYR A 60 -17.53 -4.58 -5.27
CA TYR A 60 -17.30 -4.22 -6.65
C TYR A 60 -16.60 -2.85 -6.77
N VAL A 61 -17.05 -1.87 -5.99
CA VAL A 61 -16.45 -0.52 -6.00
C VAL A 61 -15.02 -0.56 -5.45
N MET A 62 -14.78 -1.23 -4.32
CA MET A 62 -13.43 -1.38 -3.76
C MET A 62 -12.54 -2.23 -4.67
N GLY A 63 -13.10 -3.24 -5.32
CA GLY A 63 -12.42 -4.02 -6.35
C GLY A 63 -12.00 -3.15 -7.53
N ALA A 64 -12.91 -2.36 -8.10
CA ALA A 64 -12.64 -1.44 -9.20
C ALA A 64 -11.56 -0.41 -8.83
N TYR A 65 -11.58 0.15 -7.61
CA TYR A 65 -10.53 1.01 -7.09
C TYR A 65 -9.16 0.31 -7.09
N ASN A 66 -9.07 -0.92 -6.57
CA ASN A 66 -7.83 -1.68 -6.54
C ASN A 66 -7.36 -2.08 -7.96
N PHE A 67 -8.27 -2.41 -8.88
CA PHE A 67 -7.92 -2.60 -10.29
C PHE A 67 -7.38 -1.31 -10.93
N GLY A 68 -7.91 -0.15 -10.55
CA GLY A 68 -7.35 1.15 -10.94
C GLY A 68 -5.91 1.32 -10.47
N LEU A 69 -5.59 0.95 -9.22
CA LEU A 69 -4.21 0.99 -8.70
C LEU A 69 -3.24 0.12 -9.50
N LEU A 70 -3.69 -1.01 -10.09
CA LEU A 70 -2.87 -1.85 -10.96
C LEU A 70 -2.38 -1.15 -12.24
N THR A 71 -2.97 -0.01 -12.60
CA THR A 71 -2.51 0.80 -13.75
C THR A 71 -1.24 1.61 -13.44
N SER A 72 -0.74 1.62 -12.22
CA SER A 72 0.44 2.38 -11.80
C SER A 72 1.66 2.19 -12.71
N PRO A 73 2.03 0.97 -13.19
CA PRO A 73 3.13 0.81 -14.13
C PRO A 73 2.90 1.52 -15.47
N LEU A 74 1.65 1.64 -15.91
CA LEU A 74 1.32 2.33 -17.15
C LEU A 74 1.61 3.83 -17.06
N TRP A 75 1.42 4.43 -15.87
CA TRP A 75 1.79 5.83 -15.62
C TRP A 75 3.29 6.05 -15.71
N GLY A 76 4.10 5.11 -15.18
CA GLY A 76 5.54 5.14 -15.33
C GLY A 76 5.98 5.10 -16.78
N MET A 77 5.49 4.12 -17.55
CA MET A 77 5.78 3.99 -18.98
C MET A 77 5.34 5.22 -19.79
N LEU A 78 4.15 5.76 -19.46
CA LEU A 78 3.64 6.95 -20.13
C LEU A 78 4.52 8.16 -19.84
N ALA A 79 4.98 8.32 -18.59
CA ALA A 79 5.86 9.41 -18.19
C ALA A 79 7.21 9.35 -18.92
N GLU A 80 7.82 8.19 -19.02
CA GLU A 80 9.06 7.97 -19.75
C GLU A 80 8.90 8.26 -21.25
N ARG A 81 7.77 7.85 -21.84
CA ARG A 81 7.49 8.02 -23.27
C ARG A 81 7.18 9.45 -23.65
N VAL A 82 6.32 10.12 -22.89
CA VAL A 82 5.85 11.48 -23.20
C VAL A 82 6.78 12.53 -22.62
N LYS A 83 7.59 12.20 -21.61
CA LYS A 83 8.49 13.11 -20.88
C LYS A 83 7.79 14.34 -20.25
N ALA A 84 6.48 14.23 -20.04
CA ALA A 84 5.62 15.28 -19.50
C ALA A 84 5.24 14.99 -18.03
N TYR A 85 6.23 14.67 -17.21
CA TYR A 85 6.06 14.26 -15.81
C TYR A 85 5.16 15.21 -15.02
N HIS A 86 5.39 16.53 -15.15
CA HIS A 86 4.62 17.56 -14.46
C HIS A 86 3.13 17.49 -14.79
N ASN A 87 2.77 17.46 -16.08
CA ASN A 87 1.39 17.44 -16.53
C ASN A 87 0.70 16.10 -16.16
N LEU A 88 1.43 15.00 -16.25
CA LEU A 88 0.91 13.69 -15.85
C LEU A 88 0.65 13.62 -14.34
N PHE A 89 1.53 14.21 -13.52
CA PHE A 89 1.33 14.29 -12.08
C PHE A 89 0.08 15.11 -11.74
N LEU A 90 -0.08 16.29 -12.31
CA LEU A 90 -1.31 17.09 -12.11
C LEU A 90 -2.54 16.39 -12.65
N GLY A 91 -2.43 15.76 -13.82
CA GLY A 91 -3.51 14.95 -14.41
C GLY A 91 -3.94 13.77 -13.54
N SER A 92 -3.01 13.16 -12.80
CA SER A 92 -3.32 12.08 -11.89
C SER A 92 -4.15 12.54 -10.68
N PHE A 93 -3.88 13.73 -10.12
CA PHE A 93 -4.74 14.32 -9.09
C PHE A 93 -6.13 14.68 -9.64
N LEU A 94 -6.18 15.25 -10.84
CA LEU A 94 -7.44 15.57 -11.49
C LEU A 94 -8.28 14.31 -11.76
N LEU A 95 -7.64 13.22 -12.21
CA LEU A 95 -8.32 11.95 -12.43
C LEU A 95 -8.85 11.35 -11.12
N THR A 96 -8.08 11.45 -10.03
CA THR A 96 -8.50 11.02 -8.70
C THR A 96 -9.72 11.83 -8.24
N ALA A 97 -9.67 13.15 -8.38
CA ALA A 97 -10.78 14.05 -8.03
C ALA A 97 -12.02 13.79 -8.90
N ALA A 98 -11.85 13.61 -10.21
CA ALA A 98 -12.93 13.27 -11.14
C ALA A 98 -13.61 11.94 -10.77
N GLY A 99 -12.84 10.95 -10.31
CA GLY A 99 -13.39 9.70 -9.79
C GLY A 99 -14.32 9.94 -8.58
N ILE A 100 -13.92 10.79 -7.63
CA ILE A 100 -14.77 11.14 -6.47
C ILE A 100 -16.02 11.91 -6.92
N VAL A 101 -15.86 12.88 -7.79
CA VAL A 101 -17.00 13.66 -8.34
C VAL A 101 -17.97 12.75 -9.10
N GLY A 102 -17.46 11.80 -9.90
CA GLY A 102 -18.28 10.81 -10.57
C GLY A 102 -19.13 9.97 -9.60
N MET A 103 -18.56 9.57 -8.46
CA MET A 103 -19.29 8.85 -7.43
C MET A 103 -20.37 9.72 -6.74
N LEU A 104 -20.12 11.02 -6.61
CA LEU A 104 -21.08 11.96 -6.01
C LEU A 104 -22.28 12.28 -6.93
N LEU A 105 -22.01 12.44 -8.24
CA LEU A 105 -23.01 12.88 -9.20
C LEU A 105 -23.80 11.74 -9.84
N LEU A 106 -23.14 10.58 -10.03
CA LEU A 106 -23.74 9.42 -10.69
C LEU A 106 -24.28 8.44 -9.64
N ARG A 107 -25.46 7.87 -9.88
CA ARG A 107 -26.16 7.03 -8.91
C ARG A 107 -26.23 5.55 -9.30
N GLU A 108 -25.67 5.20 -10.46
CA GLU A 108 -25.71 3.85 -10.99
C GLU A 108 -24.44 3.06 -10.66
N LEU A 109 -24.56 1.78 -10.34
CA LEU A 109 -23.43 0.93 -10.01
C LEU A 109 -22.36 0.88 -11.13
N PRO A 110 -22.69 0.74 -12.42
CA PRO A 110 -21.66 0.77 -13.48
C PRO A 110 -20.85 2.07 -13.48
N SER A 111 -21.51 3.20 -13.28
CA SER A 111 -20.85 4.51 -13.20
C SER A 111 -19.94 4.61 -11.99
N TRP A 112 -20.34 4.04 -10.85
CA TRP A 112 -19.48 3.97 -9.65
C TRP A 112 -18.25 3.10 -9.89
N LEU A 113 -18.36 2.00 -10.64
CA LEU A 113 -17.20 1.16 -10.97
C LEU A 113 -16.18 1.92 -11.82
N VAL A 114 -16.64 2.65 -12.84
CA VAL A 114 -15.76 3.48 -13.67
C VAL A 114 -15.14 4.60 -12.84
N SER A 115 -15.91 5.25 -11.99
CA SER A 115 -15.46 6.33 -11.09
C SER A 115 -14.42 5.83 -10.08
N ALA A 116 -14.67 4.68 -9.46
CA ALA A 116 -13.72 4.06 -8.52
C ALA A 116 -12.44 3.59 -9.21
N PHE A 117 -12.55 3.03 -10.42
CA PHE A 117 -11.38 2.69 -11.24
C PHE A 117 -10.55 3.94 -11.56
N ALA A 118 -11.18 5.04 -12.00
CA ALA A 118 -10.51 6.30 -12.29
C ALA A 118 -9.81 6.87 -11.04
N LEU A 119 -10.50 6.80 -9.87
CA LEU A 119 -9.95 7.20 -8.57
C LEU A 119 -8.69 6.38 -8.23
N GLY A 120 -8.76 5.06 -8.38
CA GLY A 120 -7.61 4.17 -8.15
C GLY A 120 -6.47 4.42 -9.12
N ALA A 121 -6.77 4.57 -10.41
CA ALA A 121 -5.79 4.83 -11.46
C ALA A 121 -5.07 6.18 -11.23
N GLY A 122 -5.81 7.23 -10.89
CA GLY A 122 -5.23 8.53 -10.56
C GLY A 122 -4.36 8.47 -9.31
N SER A 123 -4.84 7.83 -8.24
CA SER A 123 -4.08 7.67 -6.98
C SER A 123 -2.76 6.92 -7.19
N GLY A 124 -2.81 5.79 -7.92
CA GLY A 124 -1.63 5.01 -8.28
C GLY A 124 -0.68 5.78 -9.18
N GLY A 125 -1.23 6.56 -10.13
CA GLY A 125 -0.47 7.45 -10.99
C GLY A 125 0.29 8.52 -10.20
N ALA A 126 -0.39 9.21 -9.30
CA ALA A 126 0.24 10.23 -8.44
C ALA A 126 1.38 9.66 -7.60
N ALA A 127 1.17 8.48 -6.98
CA ALA A 127 2.18 7.82 -6.18
C ALA A 127 3.43 7.41 -7.01
N THR A 128 3.20 6.86 -8.19
CA THR A 128 4.27 6.45 -9.11
C THR A 128 5.07 7.65 -9.59
N LEU A 129 4.37 8.68 -10.07
CA LEU A 129 5.00 9.89 -10.60
C LEU A 129 5.76 10.67 -9.53
N ALA A 130 5.24 10.74 -8.29
CA ALA A 130 5.95 11.36 -7.17
C ALA A 130 7.31 10.70 -6.92
N THR A 131 7.37 9.38 -7.01
CA THR A 131 8.63 8.65 -6.84
C THR A 131 9.56 8.85 -8.04
N LEU A 132 9.03 8.82 -9.27
CA LEU A 132 9.80 9.07 -10.49
C LEU A 132 10.43 10.45 -10.51
N PHE A 133 9.76 11.47 -9.96
CA PHE A 133 10.36 12.80 -9.83
C PHE A 133 11.67 12.78 -9.04
N ILE A 134 11.74 12.01 -7.95
CA ILE A 134 12.98 11.91 -7.16
C ILE A 134 14.05 11.20 -7.98
N VAL A 135 13.70 10.10 -8.63
CA VAL A 135 14.65 9.30 -9.40
C VAL A 135 15.22 10.06 -10.60
N ASP A 136 14.38 10.82 -11.30
CA ASP A 136 14.79 11.51 -12.52
C ASP A 136 15.49 12.86 -12.26
N PHE A 137 15.16 13.53 -11.16
CA PHE A 137 15.63 14.91 -10.91
C PHE A 137 16.69 15.01 -9.83
N GLU A 138 16.92 13.96 -9.03
CA GLU A 138 17.84 13.99 -7.89
C GLU A 138 19.03 13.04 -8.08
N VAL A 139 20.09 13.29 -7.34
CA VAL A 139 21.30 12.45 -7.37
C VAL A 139 21.01 11.10 -6.71
N GLN A 140 21.47 10.02 -7.32
CA GLN A 140 21.23 8.64 -6.85
C GLN A 140 21.59 8.42 -5.37
N ALA A 141 22.65 9.03 -4.88
CA ALA A 141 23.07 8.94 -3.48
C ALA A 141 22.05 9.51 -2.47
N GLU A 142 21.09 10.33 -2.93
CA GLU A 142 20.07 10.95 -2.08
C GLU A 142 18.68 10.33 -2.25
N TRP A 143 18.48 9.39 -3.18
CA TRP A 143 17.17 8.81 -3.46
C TRP A 143 16.52 8.19 -2.25
N GLU A 144 17.26 7.36 -1.50
CA GLU A 144 16.73 6.67 -0.32
C GLU A 144 16.19 7.66 0.72
N ALA A 145 16.98 8.68 1.03
CA ALA A 145 16.59 9.71 1.99
C ALA A 145 15.36 10.49 1.53
N ARG A 146 15.31 10.89 0.26
CA ARG A 146 14.23 11.70 -0.31
C ARG A 146 12.93 10.90 -0.44
N ILE A 147 13.01 9.65 -0.89
CA ILE A 147 11.85 8.74 -0.96
C ILE A 147 11.34 8.46 0.46
N GLY A 148 12.26 8.25 1.41
CA GLY A 148 11.90 8.09 2.82
C GLY A 148 11.10 9.27 3.37
N TRP A 149 11.54 10.50 3.11
CA TRP A 149 10.81 11.69 3.50
C TRP A 149 9.48 11.83 2.76
N LEU A 150 9.43 11.56 1.45
CA LEU A 150 8.20 11.56 0.67
C LEU A 150 7.15 10.62 1.28
N GLN A 151 7.54 9.39 1.62
CA GLN A 151 6.64 8.41 2.24
C GLN A 151 6.24 8.81 3.67
N SER A 152 7.11 9.48 4.42
CA SER A 152 6.79 10.02 5.73
C SER A 152 5.71 11.10 5.65
N PHE A 153 5.76 11.95 4.62
CA PHE A 153 4.70 12.93 4.35
C PHE A 153 3.38 12.24 4.04
N ASN A 154 3.38 11.18 3.21
CA ASN A 154 2.17 10.41 2.91
C ASN A 154 1.60 9.73 4.17
N ALA A 155 2.44 9.08 4.97
CA ALA A 155 2.03 8.44 6.22
C ALA A 155 1.48 9.45 7.24
N SER A 156 2.08 10.64 7.34
CA SER A 156 1.55 11.73 8.16
C SER A 156 0.18 12.19 7.63
N GLY A 157 0.04 12.31 6.30
CA GLY A 157 -1.23 12.58 5.65
C GLY A 157 -2.27 11.51 5.99
N GLN A 158 -1.90 10.23 5.97
CA GLN A 158 -2.80 9.14 6.38
C GLN A 158 -3.34 9.33 7.79
N VAL A 159 -2.48 9.65 8.76
CA VAL A 159 -2.92 9.86 10.15
C VAL A 159 -3.90 11.04 10.25
N VAL A 160 -3.56 12.18 9.63
CA VAL A 160 -4.45 13.35 9.57
C VAL A 160 -5.76 13.01 8.89
N GLY A 161 -5.71 12.31 7.77
CA GLY A 161 -6.91 11.89 7.02
C GLY A 161 -7.81 10.95 7.81
N LEU A 162 -7.26 10.04 8.60
CA LEU A 162 -8.03 9.16 9.49
C LEU A 162 -8.69 9.94 10.65
N MET A 163 -8.02 10.96 11.18
CA MET A 163 -8.61 11.87 12.18
C MET A 163 -9.78 12.67 11.56
N LEU A 164 -9.61 13.15 10.32
CA LEU A 164 -10.70 13.81 9.59
C LEU A 164 -11.84 12.83 9.27
N ALA A 165 -11.53 11.58 8.88
CA ALA A 165 -12.53 10.55 8.67
C ALA A 165 -13.35 10.27 9.94
N ALA A 166 -12.71 10.28 11.11
CA ALA A 166 -13.41 10.19 12.39
C ALA A 166 -14.40 11.34 12.59
N ALA A 167 -13.99 12.57 12.26
CA ALA A 167 -14.86 13.74 12.38
C ALA A 167 -16.06 13.70 11.41
N PHE A 168 -15.87 13.18 10.20
CA PHE A 168 -16.92 13.12 9.19
C PHE A 168 -17.80 11.87 9.25
N SER A 169 -17.41 10.82 9.95
CA SER A 169 -18.11 9.53 9.93
C SER A 169 -19.51 9.54 10.59
N GLY A 170 -19.85 10.59 11.32
CA GLY A 170 -21.21 10.81 11.87
C GLY A 170 -22.04 11.83 11.11
N GLY A 171 -21.50 12.41 10.02
CA GLY A 171 -22.13 13.47 9.25
C GLY A 171 -22.54 13.03 7.83
N ASP A 172 -22.82 14.02 6.99
CA ASP A 172 -23.15 13.80 5.58
C ASP A 172 -21.88 13.33 4.81
N SER A 173 -21.93 12.09 4.32
CA SER A 173 -20.85 11.50 3.54
C SER A 173 -20.55 12.27 2.24
N ALA A 174 -21.54 12.95 1.67
CA ALA A 174 -21.34 13.78 0.48
C ALA A 174 -20.44 14.99 0.79
N VAL A 175 -20.62 15.63 1.95
CA VAL A 175 -19.74 16.73 2.40
C VAL A 175 -18.31 16.26 2.55
N ALA A 176 -18.11 15.10 3.16
CA ALA A 176 -16.77 14.52 3.34
C ALA A 176 -16.08 14.22 1.99
N LEU A 177 -16.83 13.72 1.01
CA LEU A 177 -16.29 13.48 -0.34
C LEU A 177 -15.98 14.79 -1.08
N TRP A 178 -16.78 15.85 -0.92
CA TRP A 178 -16.45 17.18 -1.47
C TRP A 178 -15.19 17.76 -0.82
N VAL A 179 -14.98 17.55 0.47
CA VAL A 179 -13.72 17.91 1.16
C VAL A 179 -12.54 17.15 0.56
N CYS A 180 -12.69 15.86 0.23
CA CYS A 180 -11.66 15.11 -0.49
C CYS A 180 -11.31 15.75 -1.83
N VAL A 181 -12.31 16.17 -2.61
CA VAL A 181 -12.10 16.86 -3.89
C VAL A 181 -11.34 18.18 -3.68
N ALA A 182 -11.76 18.99 -2.69
CA ALA A 182 -11.09 20.25 -2.37
C ALA A 182 -9.62 20.03 -1.96
N ILE A 183 -9.33 19.02 -1.14
CA ILE A 183 -7.95 18.65 -0.74
C ILE A 183 -7.12 18.23 -1.97
N LEU A 184 -7.69 17.45 -2.90
CA LEU A 184 -6.99 17.02 -4.12
C LEU A 184 -6.73 18.19 -5.07
N LEU A 185 -7.67 19.13 -5.21
CA LEU A 185 -7.45 20.35 -5.99
C LEU A 185 -6.37 21.24 -5.35
N LEU A 186 -6.35 21.33 -4.02
CA LEU A 186 -5.27 22.01 -3.29
C LEU A 186 -3.93 21.29 -3.51
N ALA A 187 -3.91 19.96 -3.45
CA ALA A 187 -2.71 19.17 -3.73
C ALA A 187 -2.20 19.40 -5.16
N MET A 188 -3.11 19.45 -6.13
CA MET A 188 -2.79 19.78 -7.52
C MET A 188 -2.21 21.19 -7.64
N ALA A 189 -2.79 22.20 -6.97
CA ALA A 189 -2.27 23.57 -6.97
C ALA A 189 -0.89 23.66 -6.32
N VAL A 190 -0.70 23.04 -5.16
CA VAL A 190 0.61 22.96 -4.47
C VAL A 190 1.64 22.26 -5.36
N GLY A 191 1.28 21.13 -5.96
CA GLY A 191 2.14 20.42 -6.91
C GLY A 191 2.50 21.28 -8.12
N GLY A 192 1.50 21.95 -8.70
CA GLY A 192 1.71 22.81 -9.88
C GLY A 192 2.64 23.99 -9.64
N ILE A 193 2.61 24.56 -8.45
CA ILE A 193 3.47 25.72 -8.09
C ILE A 193 4.89 25.26 -7.67
N SER A 194 4.98 24.14 -6.97
CA SER A 194 6.22 23.75 -6.28
C SER A 194 7.07 22.70 -7.00
N LEU A 195 6.51 22.02 -8.02
CA LEU A 195 7.28 21.09 -8.84
C LEU A 195 8.22 21.80 -9.81
N PRO A 196 9.46 21.34 -9.96
CA PRO A 196 10.39 21.90 -10.93
C PRO A 196 9.91 21.63 -12.36
N LEU A 197 9.74 22.70 -13.15
CA LEU A 197 9.18 22.66 -14.49
C LEU A 197 10.10 22.03 -15.56
N SER A 198 11.41 21.88 -15.31
CA SER A 198 12.35 21.36 -16.32
C SER A 198 13.69 20.91 -15.75
N LYS A 199 14.21 19.84 -16.32
CA LYS A 199 15.58 19.33 -16.14
C LYS A 199 16.67 20.36 -16.55
N SER A 200 16.33 21.27 -17.45
CA SER A 200 17.32 22.17 -18.12
C SER A 200 17.92 23.25 -17.22
N ALA A 201 17.26 23.61 -16.13
CA ALA A 201 17.76 24.67 -15.24
C ALA A 201 18.86 24.20 -14.26
N ARG A 202 18.96 22.90 -13.96
CA ARG A 202 19.96 22.35 -13.02
C ARG A 202 21.12 21.60 -13.69
N LEU A 203 20.99 21.16 -14.93
CA LEU A 203 22.01 20.37 -15.65
C LEU A 203 22.95 21.20 -16.49
N ALA A 204 22.81 22.53 -16.54
CA ALA A 204 23.80 23.40 -17.17
C ALA A 204 25.18 23.39 -16.46
N GLY A 205 25.27 22.76 -15.26
CA GLY A 205 26.51 22.64 -14.49
C GLY A 205 27.13 21.24 -14.44
N ALA A 206 26.45 20.19 -14.95
CA ALA A 206 26.94 18.81 -14.88
C ALA A 206 26.74 18.11 -16.22
N ALA A 207 27.41 18.56 -17.24
CA ALA A 207 27.50 17.82 -18.50
C ALA A 207 28.41 16.61 -18.33
N SER A 208 27.93 15.53 -18.90
CA SER A 208 28.59 14.25 -19.19
C SER A 208 28.43 13.11 -18.18
N GLN A 209 28.01 12.02 -18.78
CA GLN A 209 27.83 10.65 -18.34
C GLN A 209 26.44 10.31 -17.79
N GLN A 210 25.50 10.07 -18.71
CA GLN A 210 24.34 9.22 -18.45
C GLN A 210 24.69 7.77 -18.80
N PRO A 211 24.86 6.88 -17.81
CA PRO A 211 24.62 5.47 -18.05
C PRO A 211 23.11 5.27 -18.18
N HIS A 212 22.69 4.42 -19.13
CA HIS A 212 21.32 3.97 -19.23
C HIS A 212 20.88 3.45 -17.87
N LEU A 213 19.92 4.15 -17.24
CA LEU A 213 19.46 3.88 -15.90
C LEU A 213 18.67 2.57 -15.90
N HIS A 214 19.33 1.49 -15.53
CA HIS A 214 18.64 0.39 -14.88
C HIS A 214 18.23 0.92 -13.48
N LEU A 215 16.94 1.24 -13.31
CA LEU A 215 16.37 1.59 -12.01
C LEU A 215 16.64 0.44 -11.05
N ASN A 216 17.59 0.65 -10.14
CA ASN A 216 17.87 -0.27 -9.07
C ASN A 216 16.77 -0.11 -8.01
N MET A 217 15.78 -1.01 -8.07
CA MET A 217 14.53 -0.92 -7.29
C MET A 217 14.69 -1.26 -5.79
N GLN A 218 15.91 -1.35 -5.27
CA GLN A 218 16.17 -1.56 -3.83
C GLN A 218 15.55 -0.49 -2.94
N LEU A 219 15.31 0.70 -3.49
CA LEU A 219 14.81 1.86 -2.75
C LEU A 219 13.34 1.76 -2.33
N PHE A 220 12.57 0.93 -3.03
CA PHE A 220 11.14 0.75 -2.75
C PHE A 220 10.86 -0.26 -1.62
N ALA A 221 11.87 -1.00 -1.20
CA ALA A 221 11.75 -2.02 -0.19
C ALA A 221 11.42 -1.49 1.21
N ILE A 222 11.75 -0.23 1.50
CA ILE A 222 11.62 0.35 2.83
C ILE A 222 10.20 0.82 3.13
N PHE A 223 9.38 1.12 2.10
CA PHE A 223 8.04 1.68 2.27
C PHE A 223 6.98 0.99 1.39
N PRO A 224 6.49 -0.19 1.76
CA PRO A 224 5.68 -1.04 0.86
C PRO A 224 4.21 -0.65 0.72
N LYS A 225 3.73 0.43 1.30
CA LYS A 225 2.29 0.71 1.30
C LYS A 225 1.73 1.37 0.04
N LEU A 226 2.54 1.97 -0.83
CA LEU A 226 2.01 2.75 -1.97
C LEU A 226 2.92 2.82 -3.20
N SER A 227 4.08 2.22 -3.19
CA SER A 227 4.95 2.23 -4.35
C SER A 227 4.74 0.99 -5.21
N VAL A 228 3.87 1.11 -6.20
CA VAL A 228 3.91 0.17 -7.31
C VAL A 228 5.12 0.53 -8.16
N PRO A 229 6.07 -0.40 -8.36
CA PRO A 229 7.31 -0.08 -9.07
C PRO A 229 7.03 0.22 -10.53
N SER A 230 7.50 1.37 -10.98
CA SER A 230 7.46 1.79 -12.38
C SER A 230 8.24 0.86 -13.34
N GLY A 231 9.05 -0.05 -12.82
CA GLY A 231 9.82 -1.02 -13.62
C GLY A 231 9.08 -2.29 -14.05
N VAL A 232 7.91 -2.58 -13.49
CA VAL A 232 7.14 -3.80 -13.83
C VAL A 232 6.61 -3.77 -15.27
N GLY A 233 6.38 -2.59 -15.83
CA GLY A 233 5.84 -2.44 -17.19
C GLY A 233 6.73 -2.98 -18.31
N LEU A 234 8.05 -2.96 -18.17
CA LEU A 234 8.96 -3.46 -19.21
C LEU A 234 9.04 -4.99 -19.27
N HIS A 235 8.75 -5.69 -18.16
CA HIS A 235 8.81 -7.15 -18.13
C HIS A 235 7.49 -7.83 -18.51
N PHE A 236 6.35 -7.13 -18.43
CA PHE A 236 5.07 -7.69 -18.88
C PHE A 236 4.99 -7.90 -20.40
N TYR A 237 5.75 -7.15 -21.21
CA TYR A 237 5.82 -7.40 -22.65
C TYR A 237 6.54 -8.71 -23.02
N HIS A 238 7.34 -9.26 -22.10
CA HIS A 238 8.00 -10.57 -22.25
C HIS A 238 7.35 -11.69 -21.42
N LEU A 239 6.25 -11.40 -20.69
CA LEU A 239 5.38 -12.44 -20.16
C LEU A 239 4.58 -13.05 -21.34
N ASN A 240 5.33 -13.72 -22.20
CA ASN A 240 4.77 -14.61 -23.19
C ASN A 240 3.91 -15.64 -22.44
N LEU A 241 2.72 -15.98 -22.94
CA LEU A 241 1.88 -17.06 -22.39
C LEU A 241 2.66 -18.38 -22.17
N ALA A 242 3.79 -18.55 -22.87
CA ALA A 242 4.76 -19.60 -22.59
C ALA A 242 5.41 -19.51 -21.18
N GLY A 243 5.54 -18.33 -20.59
CA GLY A 243 6.02 -18.15 -19.21
C GLY A 243 5.06 -18.69 -18.16
N LEU A 244 3.76 -18.72 -18.44
CA LEU A 244 2.76 -19.34 -17.56
C LEU A 244 2.93 -20.88 -17.45
N ARG A 245 3.53 -21.51 -18.47
CA ARG A 245 3.85 -22.95 -18.40
C ARG A 245 4.97 -23.27 -17.42
N GLY A 246 5.80 -22.29 -17.05
CA GLY A 246 6.85 -22.42 -16.03
C GLY A 246 6.37 -22.16 -14.59
N LEU A 247 5.13 -21.70 -14.39
CA LEU A 247 4.59 -21.40 -13.05
C LEU A 247 4.69 -22.59 -12.06
N PRO A 248 4.36 -23.85 -12.45
CA PRO A 248 4.49 -24.97 -11.51
C PRO A 248 5.94 -25.20 -11.08
N GLN A 249 6.91 -24.98 -11.97
CA GLN A 249 8.34 -25.09 -11.66
C GLN A 249 8.82 -23.93 -10.80
N ALA A 250 8.32 -22.71 -11.05
CA ALA A 250 8.64 -21.54 -10.26
C ALA A 250 8.12 -21.66 -8.81
N VAL A 251 6.93 -22.24 -8.59
CA VAL A 251 6.37 -22.52 -7.26
C VAL A 251 7.25 -23.52 -6.47
N GLY A 252 7.98 -24.40 -7.14
CA GLY A 252 8.95 -25.32 -6.54
C GLY A 252 10.16 -24.62 -5.91
N THR A 253 10.47 -23.39 -6.33
CA THR A 253 11.61 -22.62 -5.81
C THR A 253 11.28 -21.95 -4.46
N PRO A 254 12.29 -21.67 -3.59
CA PRO A 254 12.08 -20.92 -2.36
C PRO A 254 11.42 -19.55 -2.59
N PHE A 255 11.84 -18.83 -3.62
CA PHE A 255 11.25 -17.54 -4.00
C PHE A 255 9.79 -17.68 -4.44
N GLY A 256 9.47 -18.66 -5.27
CA GLY A 256 8.09 -18.89 -5.73
C GLY A 256 7.13 -19.24 -4.60
N ARG A 257 7.56 -20.06 -3.63
CA ARG A 257 6.77 -20.36 -2.43
C ARG A 257 6.58 -19.14 -1.55
N PHE A 258 7.62 -18.33 -1.40
CA PHE A 258 7.53 -17.06 -0.68
C PHE A 258 6.56 -16.09 -1.37
N LEU A 259 6.62 -15.97 -2.70
CA LEU A 259 5.71 -15.14 -3.48
C LEU A 259 4.26 -15.61 -3.33
N LEU A 260 4.04 -16.92 -3.28
CA LEU A 260 2.72 -17.50 -3.03
C LEU A 260 2.24 -17.23 -1.58
N SER A 261 3.14 -17.32 -0.59
CA SER A 261 2.87 -16.91 0.80
C SER A 261 2.46 -15.44 0.89
N TRP A 262 3.19 -14.59 0.17
CA TRP A 262 2.92 -13.15 0.10
C TRP A 262 1.58 -12.84 -0.57
N PHE A 263 1.27 -13.54 -1.64
CA PHE A 263 -0.04 -13.46 -2.31
C PHE A 263 -1.16 -13.91 -1.38
N ALA A 264 -1.02 -15.06 -0.72
CA ALA A 264 -2.03 -15.58 0.21
C ALA A 264 -2.27 -14.63 1.39
N LEU A 265 -1.21 -14.03 1.94
CA LEU A 265 -1.30 -12.99 2.97
C LEU A 265 -2.13 -11.79 2.50
N ALA A 266 -1.84 -11.26 1.31
CA ALA A 266 -2.50 -10.09 0.77
C ALA A 266 -3.97 -10.37 0.43
N PHE A 267 -4.23 -11.52 -0.20
CA PHE A 267 -5.58 -11.99 -0.54
C PHE A 267 -6.43 -12.16 0.72
N ALA A 268 -5.90 -12.82 1.74
CA ALA A 268 -6.61 -13.07 3.00
C ALA A 268 -7.04 -11.79 3.71
N VAL A 269 -6.21 -10.76 3.66
CA VAL A 269 -6.45 -9.51 4.41
C VAL A 269 -7.21 -8.47 3.58
N ALA A 270 -7.27 -8.65 2.27
CA ALA A 270 -7.92 -7.70 1.34
C ALA A 270 -9.40 -7.46 1.69
N ALA A 271 -10.13 -8.54 2.02
CA ALA A 271 -11.52 -8.48 2.44
C ALA A 271 -11.73 -7.59 3.66
N PHE A 272 -10.90 -7.79 4.66
CA PHE A 272 -10.98 -7.04 5.90
C PHE A 272 -10.81 -5.54 5.64
N PHE A 273 -9.79 -5.14 4.89
CA PHE A 273 -9.54 -3.72 4.60
C PHE A 273 -10.58 -3.08 3.67
N ALA A 274 -11.36 -3.87 2.94
CA ALA A 274 -12.49 -3.35 2.17
C ALA A 274 -13.73 -3.10 3.02
N TYR A 275 -13.91 -3.85 4.10
CA TYR A 275 -15.15 -3.85 4.89
C TYR A 275 -14.96 -3.44 6.36
N PHE A 276 -13.73 -3.17 6.83
CA PHE A 276 -13.46 -2.98 8.26
C PHE A 276 -14.34 -1.92 8.94
N PRO A 277 -14.69 -0.76 8.32
CA PRO A 277 -15.54 0.21 8.99
C PRO A 277 -16.96 -0.31 9.22
N LEU A 278 -17.50 -1.02 8.23
CA LEU A 278 -18.83 -1.62 8.31
C LEU A 278 -18.85 -2.80 9.27
N MET A 279 -17.89 -3.71 9.15
CA MET A 279 -17.79 -4.89 10.01
C MET A 279 -17.60 -4.51 11.48
N LEU A 280 -16.73 -3.54 11.79
CA LEU A 280 -16.52 -3.10 13.16
C LEU A 280 -17.74 -2.39 13.74
N SER A 281 -18.49 -1.66 12.91
CA SER A 281 -19.74 -1.02 13.33
C SER A 281 -20.83 -2.04 13.60
N GLU A 282 -21.10 -2.95 12.67
CA GLU A 282 -22.25 -3.85 12.75
C GLU A 282 -22.01 -5.05 13.67
N SER A 283 -20.81 -5.66 13.62
CA SER A 283 -20.52 -6.88 14.34
C SER A 283 -19.92 -6.67 15.74
N TYR A 284 -19.22 -5.53 15.95
CA TYR A 284 -18.50 -5.27 17.22
C TYR A 284 -19.02 -4.04 17.97
N ASN A 285 -20.04 -3.35 17.45
CA ASN A 285 -20.60 -2.14 18.05
C ASN A 285 -19.56 -1.02 18.22
N ILE A 286 -18.58 -0.92 17.32
CA ILE A 286 -17.58 0.14 17.31
C ILE A 286 -17.97 1.15 16.26
N ALA A 287 -18.39 2.31 16.70
CA ALA A 287 -18.80 3.39 15.80
C ALA A 287 -17.69 3.76 14.78
N PRO A 288 -18.04 4.16 13.54
CA PRO A 288 -17.06 4.47 12.50
C PRO A 288 -16.02 5.53 12.90
N HIS A 289 -16.42 6.54 13.70
CA HIS A 289 -15.48 7.55 14.23
C HIS A 289 -14.42 6.91 15.14
N THR A 290 -14.84 5.99 16.01
CA THR A 290 -13.92 5.26 16.92
C THR A 290 -13.00 4.35 16.12
N THR A 291 -13.52 3.66 15.12
CA THR A 291 -12.73 2.83 14.19
C THR A 291 -11.64 3.66 13.49
N ALA A 292 -11.98 4.84 12.98
CA ALA A 292 -11.03 5.74 12.34
C ALA A 292 -9.97 6.25 13.33
N MET A 293 -10.34 6.56 14.58
CA MET A 293 -9.40 6.97 15.63
C MET A 293 -8.45 5.84 16.04
N ILE A 294 -8.94 4.61 16.19
CA ILE A 294 -8.10 3.44 16.46
C ILE A 294 -7.13 3.22 15.32
N TYR A 295 -7.60 3.37 14.09
CA TYR A 295 -6.73 3.25 12.91
C TYR A 295 -5.67 4.34 12.85
N ALA A 296 -6.03 5.60 13.16
CA ALA A 296 -5.09 6.71 13.23
C ALA A 296 -4.00 6.46 14.29
N ALA A 297 -4.40 6.08 15.49
CA ALA A 297 -3.48 5.80 16.60
C ALA A 297 -2.53 4.64 16.28
N THR A 298 -3.07 3.53 15.75
CA THR A 298 -2.25 2.35 15.37
C THR A 298 -1.34 2.63 14.18
N SER A 299 -1.78 3.47 13.23
CA SER A 299 -0.94 3.91 12.10
C SER A 299 0.19 4.82 12.57
N ALA A 300 -0.06 5.71 13.52
CA ALA A 300 0.97 6.55 14.11
C ALA A 300 2.04 5.71 14.85
N VAL A 301 1.62 4.71 15.62
CA VAL A 301 2.54 3.71 16.22
C VAL A 301 3.29 2.94 15.13
N GLY A 302 2.59 2.59 14.05
CA GLY A 302 3.17 1.90 12.89
C GLY A 302 4.37 2.63 12.27
N ILE A 303 4.36 3.97 12.26
CA ILE A 303 5.50 4.78 11.76
C ILE A 303 6.76 4.50 12.57
N ALA A 304 6.66 4.49 13.91
CA ALA A 304 7.80 4.15 14.77
C ALA A 304 8.25 2.69 14.63
N LEU A 305 7.27 1.79 14.43
CA LEU A 305 7.55 0.36 14.25
C LEU A 305 8.33 0.03 12.98
N TYR A 306 8.26 0.83 11.91
CA TYR A 306 9.11 0.62 10.72
C TYR A 306 10.60 0.67 11.07
N VAL A 307 11.01 1.66 11.87
CA VAL A 307 12.39 1.80 12.33
C VAL A 307 12.79 0.62 13.21
N LEU A 308 11.94 0.28 14.18
CA LEU A 308 12.17 -0.87 15.07
C LEU A 308 12.29 -2.18 14.27
N THR A 309 11.42 -2.39 13.29
CA THR A 309 11.42 -3.59 12.45
C THR A 309 12.72 -3.73 11.67
N SER A 310 13.26 -2.64 11.13
CA SER A 310 14.56 -2.66 10.45
C SER A 310 15.68 -3.18 11.38
N HIS A 311 15.70 -2.73 12.64
CA HIS A 311 16.65 -3.22 13.64
C HIS A 311 16.41 -4.70 14.01
N LEU A 312 15.15 -5.10 14.19
CA LEU A 312 14.80 -6.49 14.48
C LEU A 312 15.20 -7.42 13.32
N THR A 313 14.95 -6.99 12.08
CA THR A 313 15.31 -7.74 10.87
C THR A 313 16.83 -7.91 10.75
N ALA A 314 17.60 -6.85 11.04
CA ALA A 314 19.05 -6.92 11.05
C ALA A 314 19.59 -7.84 12.16
N ARG A 315 18.92 -7.90 13.32
CA ARG A 315 19.37 -8.69 14.48
C ARG A 315 18.95 -10.15 14.43
N TYR A 316 17.69 -10.43 14.06
CA TYR A 316 17.09 -11.77 14.15
C TYR A 316 16.90 -12.45 12.78
N GLY A 317 17.14 -11.72 11.70
CA GLY A 317 16.92 -12.15 10.31
C GLY A 317 15.49 -11.94 9.83
N PRO A 318 15.32 -11.72 8.50
CA PRO A 318 14.02 -11.35 7.92
C PRO A 318 12.96 -12.45 8.07
N GLY A 319 13.34 -13.73 7.96
CA GLY A 319 12.39 -14.84 8.06
C GLY A 319 11.69 -14.92 9.42
N ARG A 320 12.43 -14.72 10.53
CA ARG A 320 11.84 -14.76 11.88
C ARG A 320 10.91 -13.58 12.12
N VAL A 321 11.31 -12.38 11.68
CA VAL A 321 10.49 -11.18 11.83
C VAL A 321 9.22 -11.27 10.98
N TYR A 322 9.32 -11.80 9.75
CA TYR A 322 8.17 -12.08 8.89
C TYR A 322 7.18 -13.05 9.53
N LEU A 323 7.66 -14.17 10.06
CA LEU A 323 6.81 -15.16 10.74
C LEU A 323 6.17 -14.58 12.01
N SER A 324 6.88 -13.73 12.77
CA SER A 324 6.29 -13.03 13.93
C SER A 324 5.19 -12.06 13.51
N GLY A 325 5.34 -11.36 12.39
CA GLY A 325 4.31 -10.50 11.82
C GLY A 325 3.07 -11.30 11.37
N LEU A 326 3.27 -12.47 10.74
CA LEU A 326 2.17 -13.38 10.40
C LEU A 326 1.44 -13.89 11.65
N ALA A 327 2.19 -14.33 12.67
CA ALA A 327 1.62 -14.79 13.94
C ALA A 327 0.79 -13.69 14.61
N LEU A 328 1.30 -12.46 14.63
CA LEU A 328 0.57 -11.31 15.19
C LEU A 328 -0.74 -11.04 14.43
N ARG A 329 -0.75 -11.16 13.09
CA ARG A 329 -1.99 -11.07 12.30
C ARG A 329 -2.95 -12.20 12.55
N ILE A 330 -2.46 -13.44 12.67
CA ILE A 330 -3.29 -14.61 13.00
C ILE A 330 -3.95 -14.39 14.37
N ILE A 331 -3.22 -13.91 15.36
CA ILE A 331 -3.78 -13.56 16.67
C ILE A 331 -4.84 -12.47 16.53
N GLY A 332 -4.56 -11.40 15.76
CA GLY A 332 -5.50 -10.32 15.52
C GLY A 332 -6.81 -10.80 14.89
N PHE A 333 -6.75 -11.61 13.85
CA PHE A 333 -7.96 -12.20 13.22
C PHE A 333 -8.62 -13.26 14.12
N GLY A 334 -7.83 -13.99 14.91
CA GLY A 334 -8.36 -14.89 15.95
C GLY A 334 -9.22 -14.15 16.96
N LEU A 335 -8.73 -13.01 17.47
CA LEU A 335 -9.50 -12.14 18.36
C LEU A 335 -10.79 -11.64 17.71
N LEU A 336 -10.76 -11.30 16.41
CA LEU A 336 -11.97 -10.92 15.68
C LEU A 336 -12.95 -12.09 15.56
N LEU A 337 -12.50 -13.33 15.50
CA LEU A 337 -13.38 -14.49 15.36
C LEU A 337 -14.04 -14.91 16.70
N VAL A 338 -13.39 -14.65 17.83
CA VAL A 338 -13.89 -15.06 19.17
C VAL A 338 -15.34 -14.67 19.44
N PRO A 339 -15.81 -13.42 19.20
CA PRO A 339 -17.19 -13.01 19.47
C PRO A 339 -18.26 -13.73 18.62
N PHE A 340 -17.88 -14.34 17.52
CA PHE A 340 -18.79 -15.13 16.70
C PHE A 340 -18.91 -16.59 17.19
N LEU A 341 -17.88 -17.07 17.89
CA LEU A 341 -17.82 -18.43 18.43
C LEU A 341 -18.33 -18.53 19.87
N THR A 342 -18.39 -17.39 20.57
CA THR A 342 -18.72 -17.33 22.00
C THR A 342 -19.70 -16.19 22.28
N SER A 343 -20.54 -16.36 23.31
CA SER A 343 -21.54 -15.35 23.71
C SER A 343 -20.92 -14.26 24.61
N ILE A 344 -19.77 -13.69 24.20
CA ILE A 344 -19.08 -12.68 25.00
C ILE A 344 -19.73 -11.32 24.80
N GLU A 345 -20.02 -10.61 25.91
CA GLU A 345 -20.62 -9.28 25.88
C GLU A 345 -19.64 -8.20 25.39
N SER A 346 -18.33 -8.35 25.63
CA SER A 346 -17.30 -7.37 25.32
C SER A 346 -16.83 -7.40 23.86
N ARG A 347 -17.75 -7.49 22.88
CA ARG A 347 -17.42 -7.57 21.44
C ARG A 347 -16.53 -6.42 20.97
N SER A 348 -16.78 -5.21 21.46
CA SER A 348 -16.00 -4.02 21.08
C SER A 348 -14.52 -4.10 21.47
N LEU A 349 -14.19 -4.69 22.63
CA LEU A 349 -12.81 -4.88 23.06
C LEU A 349 -12.06 -5.83 22.10
N PHE A 350 -12.67 -6.95 21.75
CA PHE A 350 -12.09 -7.91 20.80
C PHE A 350 -11.93 -7.29 19.40
N GLY A 351 -12.92 -6.50 18.96
CA GLY A 351 -12.86 -5.76 17.69
C GLY A 351 -11.71 -4.78 17.67
N ALA A 352 -11.58 -3.94 18.69
CA ALA A 352 -10.54 -2.92 18.80
C ALA A 352 -9.14 -3.55 18.92
N ALA A 353 -8.97 -4.55 19.77
CA ALA A 353 -7.70 -5.24 19.97
C ALA A 353 -7.27 -6.00 18.69
N GLY A 354 -8.17 -6.77 18.09
CA GLY A 354 -7.90 -7.51 16.86
C GLY A 354 -7.52 -6.58 15.72
N PHE A 355 -8.28 -5.50 15.51
CA PHE A 355 -7.99 -4.49 14.50
C PHE A 355 -6.61 -3.84 14.71
N SER A 356 -6.31 -3.44 15.96
CA SER A 356 -5.03 -2.83 16.31
C SER A 356 -3.86 -3.76 15.99
N LEU A 357 -3.94 -5.04 16.35
CA LEU A 357 -2.89 -6.02 16.06
C LEU A 357 -2.70 -6.25 14.55
N ILE A 358 -3.80 -6.29 13.79
CA ILE A 358 -3.75 -6.45 12.32
C ILE A 358 -3.01 -5.28 11.67
N VAL A 359 -3.26 -4.05 12.12
CA VAL A 359 -2.60 -2.85 11.59
C VAL A 359 -1.13 -2.80 12.01
N ILE A 360 -0.84 -3.02 13.30
CA ILE A 360 0.52 -3.01 13.87
C ILE A 360 1.43 -4.09 13.26
N ALA A 361 0.88 -5.22 12.84
CA ALA A 361 1.64 -6.30 12.20
C ALA A 361 2.19 -5.89 10.82
N TRP A 362 1.64 -4.87 10.17
CA TRP A 362 2.02 -4.52 8.81
C TRP A 362 3.49 -4.05 8.66
N PRO A 363 4.04 -3.16 9.49
CA PRO A 363 5.45 -2.81 9.44
C PRO A 363 6.38 -4.04 9.51
N LEU A 364 6.08 -5.01 10.39
CA LEU A 364 6.87 -6.23 10.51
C LEU A 364 6.86 -7.03 9.20
N LEU A 365 5.68 -7.23 8.64
CA LEU A 365 5.50 -8.00 7.41
C LEU A 365 6.11 -7.32 6.20
N SER A 366 5.89 -6.03 6.06
CA SER A 366 6.30 -5.29 4.87
C SER A 366 7.82 -5.15 4.76
N VAL A 367 8.50 -4.76 5.84
CA VAL A 367 9.97 -4.59 5.84
C VAL A 367 10.66 -5.94 5.70
N SER A 368 10.31 -6.89 6.59
CA SER A 368 10.98 -8.19 6.59
C SER A 368 10.60 -9.04 5.37
N GLY A 369 9.36 -8.95 4.90
CA GLY A 369 8.90 -9.67 3.71
C GLY A 369 9.61 -9.20 2.45
N THR A 370 9.82 -7.89 2.29
CA THR A 370 10.57 -7.36 1.15
C THR A 370 12.04 -7.78 1.20
N ASP A 371 12.70 -7.67 2.36
CA ASP A 371 14.09 -8.11 2.53
C ASP A 371 14.22 -9.63 2.26
N LEU A 372 13.28 -10.44 2.77
CA LEU A 372 13.26 -11.88 2.51
C LEU A 372 13.05 -12.20 1.02
N GLY A 373 12.15 -11.52 0.35
CA GLY A 373 11.89 -11.70 -1.08
C GLY A 373 13.11 -11.37 -1.94
N VAL A 374 13.82 -10.29 -1.60
CA VAL A 374 15.08 -9.91 -2.27
C VAL A 374 16.16 -10.96 -2.06
N ARG A 375 16.30 -11.53 -0.87
CA ARG A 375 17.30 -12.57 -0.58
C ARG A 375 17.03 -13.92 -1.23
N LEU A 376 15.76 -14.25 -1.45
CA LEU A 376 15.35 -15.54 -2.03
C LEU A 376 15.29 -15.53 -3.55
N THR A 377 15.34 -14.35 -4.18
CA THR A 377 15.11 -14.22 -5.61
C THR A 377 16.29 -14.75 -6.44
N PRO A 378 16.01 -15.49 -7.55
CA PRO A 378 17.02 -15.78 -8.55
C PRO A 378 17.18 -14.66 -9.58
N PHE A 379 16.39 -13.59 -9.48
CA PHE A 379 16.38 -12.44 -10.37
C PHE A 379 17.12 -11.24 -9.76
N SER A 380 17.15 -10.12 -10.49
CA SER A 380 17.62 -8.86 -9.90
C SER A 380 16.73 -8.42 -8.74
N GLU A 381 17.29 -7.75 -7.76
CA GLU A 381 16.60 -7.25 -6.57
C GLU A 381 15.37 -6.40 -6.94
N GLY A 382 15.52 -5.55 -7.97
CA GLY A 382 14.43 -4.76 -8.50
C GLY A 382 13.29 -5.59 -9.08
N ALA A 383 13.57 -6.66 -9.80
CA ALA A 383 12.56 -7.56 -10.33
C ALA A 383 11.83 -8.30 -9.20
N ALA A 384 12.53 -8.67 -8.12
CA ALA A 384 11.92 -9.29 -6.96
C ALA A 384 10.89 -8.38 -6.28
N VAL A 385 11.29 -7.14 -5.99
CA VAL A 385 10.38 -6.14 -5.40
C VAL A 385 9.18 -5.86 -6.31
N GLY A 386 9.43 -5.79 -7.64
CA GLY A 386 8.38 -5.65 -8.64
C GLY A 386 7.35 -6.77 -8.58
N LEU A 387 7.81 -8.02 -8.53
CA LEU A 387 6.93 -9.19 -8.43
C LEU A 387 6.15 -9.23 -7.12
N LEU A 388 6.78 -8.86 -5.99
CA LEU A 388 6.11 -8.78 -4.69
C LEU A 388 4.98 -7.74 -4.71
N ASN A 389 5.22 -6.57 -5.27
CA ASN A 389 4.20 -5.52 -5.36
C ASN A 389 3.08 -5.89 -6.35
N ALA A 390 3.41 -6.50 -7.48
CA ALA A 390 2.42 -6.99 -8.42
C ALA A 390 1.54 -8.10 -7.80
N ALA A 391 2.16 -9.03 -7.07
CA ALA A 391 1.43 -10.07 -6.33
C ALA A 391 0.52 -9.47 -5.26
N LEU A 392 1.01 -8.47 -4.50
CA LEU A 392 0.23 -7.75 -3.50
C LEU A 392 -1.00 -7.07 -4.12
N ALA A 393 -0.81 -6.31 -5.19
CA ALA A 393 -1.86 -5.57 -5.85
C ALA A 393 -2.92 -6.50 -6.48
N LEU A 394 -2.47 -7.56 -7.17
CA LEU A 394 -3.37 -8.55 -7.77
C LEU A 394 -4.16 -9.30 -6.69
N ALA A 395 -3.47 -9.76 -5.63
CA ALA A 395 -4.10 -10.45 -4.52
C ALA A 395 -5.15 -9.58 -3.82
N THR A 396 -4.85 -8.29 -3.63
CA THR A 396 -5.79 -7.34 -3.03
C THR A 396 -7.00 -7.12 -3.93
N ALA A 397 -6.80 -6.87 -5.23
CA ALA A 397 -7.89 -6.64 -6.17
C ALA A 397 -8.84 -7.84 -6.25
N VAL A 398 -8.30 -9.05 -6.43
CA VAL A 398 -9.09 -10.28 -6.51
C VAL A 398 -9.71 -10.66 -5.16
N GLY A 399 -8.94 -10.48 -4.08
CA GLY A 399 -9.38 -10.81 -2.71
C GLY A 399 -10.56 -9.96 -2.25
N VAL A 400 -10.59 -8.68 -2.58
CA VAL A 400 -11.72 -7.79 -2.25
C VAL A 400 -13.01 -8.24 -2.95
N VAL A 401 -12.93 -8.57 -4.25
CA VAL A 401 -14.11 -9.04 -5.01
C VAL A 401 -14.60 -10.38 -4.50
N PHE A 402 -13.69 -11.35 -4.31
CA PHE A 402 -14.02 -12.67 -3.78
C PHE A 402 -14.70 -12.58 -2.41
N ALA A 403 -14.11 -11.83 -1.51
CA ALA A 403 -14.64 -11.67 -0.17
C ALA A 403 -15.97 -10.93 -0.13
N GLY A 404 -16.18 -9.98 -1.02
CA GLY A 404 -17.47 -9.29 -1.11
C GLY A 404 -18.62 -10.21 -1.52
N LEU A 405 -18.35 -11.14 -2.43
CA LEU A 405 -19.33 -12.17 -2.79
C LEU A 405 -19.62 -13.10 -1.62
N LEU A 406 -18.62 -13.40 -0.81
CA LEU A 406 -18.76 -14.25 0.36
C LEU A 406 -19.54 -13.55 1.48
N VAL A 407 -19.19 -12.31 1.79
CA VAL A 407 -19.88 -11.47 2.80
C VAL A 407 -21.34 -11.26 2.44
N ALA A 408 -21.64 -11.00 1.16
CA ALA A 408 -23.01 -10.80 0.69
C ALA A 408 -23.90 -12.05 0.88
N ARG A 409 -23.31 -13.25 0.93
CA ARG A 409 -24.04 -14.52 1.12
C ARG A 409 -24.10 -14.97 2.57
N SER A 410 -23.03 -14.77 3.32
CA SER A 410 -22.82 -15.44 4.60
C SER A 410 -22.48 -14.49 5.76
N GLY A 411 -22.49 -13.16 5.52
CA GLY A 411 -22.26 -12.16 6.55
C GLY A 411 -20.78 -11.89 6.87
N TYR A 412 -20.55 -10.95 7.78
CA TYR A 412 -19.21 -10.46 8.14
C TYR A 412 -18.34 -11.47 8.90
N GLU A 413 -18.92 -12.47 9.53
CA GLU A 413 -18.20 -13.54 10.23
C GLU A 413 -17.26 -14.33 9.31
N THR A 414 -17.57 -14.34 8.02
CA THR A 414 -16.74 -14.99 7.00
C THR A 414 -15.41 -14.29 6.77
N ILE A 415 -15.31 -12.99 7.06
CA ILE A 415 -14.07 -12.20 6.88
C ILE A 415 -12.95 -12.71 7.80
N PRO A 416 -13.10 -12.75 9.15
CA PRO A 416 -12.03 -13.24 10.00
C PRO A 416 -11.74 -14.73 9.78
N ALA A 417 -12.76 -15.54 9.46
CA ALA A 417 -12.58 -16.97 9.19
C ALA A 417 -11.74 -17.23 7.92
N THR A 418 -12.09 -16.58 6.80
CA THR A 418 -11.35 -16.72 5.53
C THR A 418 -9.95 -16.08 5.61
N ALA A 419 -9.82 -14.96 6.34
CA ALA A 419 -8.52 -14.34 6.58
C ALA A 419 -7.61 -15.26 7.38
N LEU A 420 -8.11 -15.92 8.43
CA LEU A 420 -7.35 -16.91 9.20
C LEU A 420 -6.90 -18.07 8.33
N ALA A 421 -7.80 -18.65 7.53
CA ALA A 421 -7.45 -19.75 6.63
C ALA A 421 -6.32 -19.36 5.66
N GLY A 422 -6.42 -18.20 5.02
CA GLY A 422 -5.40 -17.70 4.11
C GLY A 422 -4.08 -17.33 4.81
N LEU A 423 -4.14 -16.77 6.03
CA LEU A 423 -2.95 -16.48 6.83
C LEU A 423 -2.24 -17.74 7.32
N VAL A 424 -2.99 -18.78 7.70
CA VAL A 424 -2.40 -20.09 8.05
C VAL A 424 -1.74 -20.70 6.81
N ALA A 425 -2.38 -20.66 5.65
CA ALA A 425 -1.76 -21.10 4.40
C ALA A 425 -0.47 -20.30 4.09
N SER A 426 -0.51 -18.97 4.24
CA SER A 426 0.67 -18.11 4.10
C SER A 426 1.79 -18.50 5.10
N LEU A 427 1.43 -18.79 6.35
CA LEU A 427 2.40 -19.20 7.38
C LEU A 427 3.06 -20.54 7.04
N LEU A 428 2.28 -21.54 6.62
CA LEU A 428 2.80 -22.86 6.24
C LEU A 428 3.75 -22.76 5.04
N LEU A 429 3.40 -21.96 4.04
CA LEU A 429 4.27 -21.66 2.91
C LEU A 429 5.55 -20.91 3.35
N GLY A 430 5.42 -19.92 4.24
CA GLY A 430 6.54 -19.16 4.78
C GLY A 430 7.52 -20.02 5.57
N ILE A 431 7.04 -20.93 6.42
CA ILE A 431 7.89 -21.87 7.17
C ILE A 431 8.65 -22.81 6.21
N SER A 432 7.99 -23.32 5.17
CA SER A 432 8.60 -24.20 4.19
C SER A 432 9.76 -23.55 3.43
N THR A 433 9.69 -22.25 3.18
CA THR A 433 10.76 -21.48 2.54
C THR A 433 11.96 -21.30 3.48
N TRP A 434 11.71 -21.09 4.77
CA TRP A 434 12.74 -20.82 5.75
C TRP A 434 13.55 -22.07 6.15
N THR A 435 12.91 -23.23 6.22
CA THR A 435 13.60 -24.49 6.53
C THR A 435 14.57 -24.89 5.42
N GLN A 436 14.24 -24.59 4.15
CA GLN A 436 15.11 -24.91 3.02
C GLN A 436 16.28 -23.94 2.85
N SER A 437 16.12 -22.66 3.21
CA SER A 437 17.24 -21.69 3.16
C SER A 437 18.33 -21.99 4.20
N ARG A 438 18.05 -22.77 5.24
CA ARG A 438 19.03 -23.25 6.23
C ARG A 438 19.78 -24.51 5.83
N GLY A 439 19.25 -25.27 4.87
CA GLY A 439 19.85 -26.51 4.37
C GLY A 439 20.78 -26.32 3.17
N ALA A 440 20.86 -25.13 2.60
CA ALA A 440 21.83 -24.82 1.56
C ALA A 440 23.18 -24.48 2.27
N PRO A 441 24.25 -25.21 2.03
CA PRO A 441 25.58 -24.84 2.54
C PRO A 441 25.97 -23.49 1.94
N ASP A 442 26.51 -22.62 2.80
CA ASP A 442 27.13 -21.36 2.39
C ASP A 442 28.19 -21.67 1.31
N CYS A 443 27.88 -21.41 0.03
CA CYS A 443 28.81 -21.41 -1.09
C CYS A 443 29.34 -20.01 -1.34
#